data_22e249171e33c519744cffd8adc36c5c
#
_entry.id   22e249171e33c519744cffd8adc36c5c
#
_cell.length_a   1.000
_cell.length_b   1.000
_cell.length_c   1.000
_cell.angle_alpha   90.00
_cell.angle_beta   90.00
_cell.angle_gamma   90.00
#
_symmetry.space_group_name_H-M   'P 1'
#
loop_
_entity.id
_entity.type
_entity.pdbx_description
1 polymer ?
#
loop_
_entity_poly.entity_id
_entity_poly.type
_entity_poly.pdbx_seq_one_letter_code
_entity_poly.pdbx_strand_id
1 'polypeptide(L)'
;METYKLLIVDDDDVIRRNLVNYLTKFHKAPYKVEVDSAESVREAVEKLEEKLYHLAIIDINMPEESGFNLVEIINRDYPDVKTAMITAYKVEDYLRLAREKGVSNIIVKTAPFNFDELSNVIHGLLMPDEFLFGLHNYLDKETNLLHHTVDNSDSISKVQSILRECMITLNLANVELLSIAILEAITNALYHAPRSGGGQKKYERGALIDKLDTSEVVKISYGWDAEKLGISITDQSGNLSRNDVLYWLERNVKGTNILDTSGRGFYLMHCIVDRLIINIKQEQMTEIILLIYLKDTYSGHKPVYINEI
;
A
#
# COMPACT_ATOMS: atom_id res chain seq x y z
N MET A 1 24.69 -13.01 6.06
CA MET A 1 23.26 -12.71 6.15
C MET A 1 23.19 -11.37 6.84
N GLU A 2 22.61 -10.39 6.18
CA GLU A 2 22.47 -9.03 6.68
C GLU A 2 21.58 -9.00 7.91
N THR A 3 21.85 -8.10 8.85
CA THR A 3 21.06 -7.97 10.09
C THR A 3 20.47 -6.57 10.14
N TYR A 4 19.13 -6.51 10.17
CA TYR A 4 18.38 -5.26 10.33
C TYR A 4 17.93 -5.08 11.77
N LYS A 5 18.07 -3.87 12.28
CA LYS A 5 17.63 -3.49 13.64
C LYS A 5 16.31 -2.72 13.54
N LEU A 6 15.31 -3.20 14.23
CA LEU A 6 13.97 -2.62 14.26
C LEU A 6 13.65 -2.08 15.65
N LEU A 7 12.98 -0.94 15.69
CA LEU A 7 12.43 -0.35 16.91
C LEU A 7 10.91 -0.39 16.85
N ILE A 8 10.28 -1.05 17.83
CA ILE A 8 8.83 -1.09 18.01
C ILE A 8 8.44 -0.11 19.10
N VAL A 9 7.58 0.85 18.78
CA VAL A 9 7.13 1.88 19.72
C VAL A 9 5.62 1.81 19.87
N ASP A 10 5.15 1.40 21.05
CA ASP A 10 3.72 1.20 21.34
C ASP A 10 3.53 1.22 22.86
N ASP A 11 2.59 1.96 23.38
CA ASP A 11 2.33 2.04 24.83
C ASP A 11 1.62 0.78 25.36
N ASP A 12 0.88 0.06 24.51
CA ASP A 12 0.24 -1.21 24.88
C ASP A 12 1.27 -2.33 24.98
N ASP A 13 1.57 -2.75 26.20
CA ASP A 13 2.54 -3.80 26.51
C ASP A 13 2.20 -5.15 25.87
N VAL A 14 0.92 -5.49 25.71
CA VAL A 14 0.49 -6.75 25.10
C VAL A 14 0.77 -6.74 23.60
N ILE A 15 0.42 -5.66 22.92
CA ILE A 15 0.66 -5.48 21.49
C ILE A 15 2.16 -5.45 21.23
N ARG A 16 2.90 -4.62 21.99
CA ARG A 16 4.35 -4.48 21.87
C ARG A 16 5.07 -5.82 22.01
N ARG A 17 4.74 -6.62 23.03
CA ARG A 17 5.31 -7.96 23.23
C ARG A 17 4.95 -8.92 22.08
N ASN A 18 3.73 -8.89 21.57
CA ASN A 18 3.31 -9.75 20.47
C ASN A 18 4.10 -9.43 19.20
N LEU A 19 4.27 -8.14 18.87
CA LEU A 19 5.06 -7.69 17.73
C LEU A 19 6.53 -8.13 17.87
N VAL A 20 7.16 -7.87 19.02
CA VAL A 20 8.53 -8.30 19.30
C VAL A 20 8.69 -9.81 19.19
N ASN A 21 7.79 -10.58 19.80
CA ASN A 21 7.82 -12.05 19.75
C ASN A 21 7.68 -12.60 18.33
N TYR A 22 6.81 -12.00 17.52
CA TYR A 22 6.66 -12.40 16.13
C TYR A 22 7.92 -12.09 15.33
N LEU A 23 8.42 -10.86 15.41
CA LEU A 23 9.57 -10.42 14.64
C LEU A 23 10.88 -11.11 15.04
N THR A 24 11.06 -11.42 16.33
CA THR A 24 12.23 -12.19 16.80
C THR A 24 12.24 -13.62 16.23
N LYS A 25 11.06 -14.19 15.91
CA LYS A 25 10.89 -15.51 15.29
C LYS A 25 10.76 -15.45 13.77
N PHE A 26 11.06 -14.30 13.17
CA PHE A 26 10.87 -14.04 11.74
C PHE A 26 11.92 -14.76 10.90
N HIS A 27 11.77 -16.07 10.72
CA HIS A 27 12.74 -16.93 10.03
C HIS A 27 12.52 -17.04 8.50
N LYS A 28 11.44 -16.45 7.97
CA LYS A 28 11.11 -16.54 6.52
C LYS A 28 11.85 -15.47 5.69
N ALA A 29 12.54 -14.53 6.32
CA ALA A 29 13.27 -13.48 5.64
C ALA A 29 14.66 -13.94 5.17
N PRO A 30 15.18 -13.41 4.06
CA PRO A 30 16.55 -13.65 3.61
C PRO A 30 17.61 -12.92 4.49
N TYR A 31 17.18 -12.25 5.55
CA TYR A 31 17.98 -11.47 6.50
C TYR A 31 17.61 -11.81 7.95
N LYS A 32 18.44 -11.35 8.88
CA LYS A 32 18.14 -11.44 10.32
C LYS A 32 17.52 -10.13 10.81
N VAL A 33 16.70 -10.24 11.85
CA VAL A 33 16.08 -9.09 12.51
C VAL A 33 16.45 -9.10 13.99
N GLU A 34 16.97 -7.96 14.47
CA GLU A 34 17.10 -7.65 15.89
C GLU A 34 16.03 -6.62 16.24
N VAL A 35 15.29 -6.83 17.32
CA VAL A 35 14.16 -6.01 17.70
C VAL A 35 14.34 -5.46 19.10
N ASP A 36 14.33 -4.14 19.20
CA ASP A 36 14.16 -3.43 20.47
C ASP A 36 12.74 -2.82 20.53
N SER A 37 12.27 -2.47 21.72
CA SER A 37 10.96 -1.85 21.88
C SER A 37 11.01 -0.70 22.87
N ALA A 38 10.11 0.27 22.72
CA ALA A 38 9.91 1.39 23.61
C ALA A 38 8.42 1.59 23.90
N GLU A 39 8.08 2.05 25.09
CA GLU A 39 6.70 2.30 25.48
C GLU A 39 6.26 3.77 25.32
N SER A 40 7.18 4.65 24.94
CA SER A 40 6.93 6.09 24.77
C SER A 40 7.89 6.70 23.75
N VAL A 41 7.54 7.91 23.29
CA VAL A 41 8.40 8.73 22.42
C VAL A 41 9.74 9.00 23.09
N ARG A 42 9.75 9.32 24.39
CA ARG A 42 10.97 9.60 25.17
C ARG A 42 11.91 8.39 25.17
N GLU A 43 11.42 7.21 25.54
CA GLU A 43 12.25 5.99 25.54
C GLU A 43 12.75 5.62 24.15
N ALA A 44 11.92 5.85 23.11
CA ALA A 44 12.33 5.63 21.74
C ALA A 44 13.50 6.55 21.33
N VAL A 45 13.47 7.82 21.71
CA VAL A 45 14.58 8.76 21.43
C VAL A 45 15.84 8.35 22.17
N GLU A 46 15.77 7.97 23.46
CA GLU A 46 16.92 7.45 24.22
C GLU A 46 17.59 6.26 23.47
N LYS A 47 16.77 5.34 22.94
CA LYS A 47 17.27 4.19 22.16
C LYS A 47 17.88 4.59 20.81
N LEU A 48 17.29 5.56 20.12
CA LEU A 48 17.82 6.10 18.86
C LEU A 48 19.20 6.80 19.05
N GLU A 49 19.42 7.42 20.21
CA GLU A 49 20.73 7.99 20.57
C GLU A 49 21.81 6.91 20.84
N GLU A 50 21.39 5.75 21.37
CA GLU A 50 22.33 4.66 21.73
C GLU A 50 22.68 3.76 20.56
N LYS A 51 21.77 3.55 19.60
CA LYS A 51 21.89 2.55 18.52
C LYS A 51 21.36 3.06 17.18
N LEU A 52 21.97 2.57 16.10
CA LEU A 52 21.43 2.77 14.75
C LEU A 52 20.33 1.73 14.48
N TYR A 53 19.14 2.21 14.07
CA TYR A 53 18.05 1.40 13.60
C TYR A 53 17.85 1.57 12.09
N HIS A 54 17.22 0.58 11.45
CA HIS A 54 16.89 0.61 10.01
C HIS A 54 15.42 0.92 9.78
N LEU A 55 14.56 0.53 10.74
CA LEU A 55 13.12 0.73 10.66
C LEU A 55 12.54 0.94 12.06
N ALA A 56 11.66 1.93 12.19
CA ALA A 56 10.82 2.13 13.36
C ALA A 56 9.35 1.89 12.99
N ILE A 57 8.65 1.06 13.78
CA ILE A 57 7.20 0.83 13.70
C ILE A 57 6.60 1.49 14.93
N ILE A 58 5.76 2.51 14.70
CA ILE A 58 5.39 3.49 15.72
C ILE A 58 3.86 3.53 15.84
N ASP A 59 3.34 3.31 17.05
CA ASP A 59 1.92 3.57 17.30
C ASP A 59 1.60 5.06 17.16
N ILE A 60 0.48 5.36 16.50
CA ILE A 60 0.02 6.74 16.33
C ILE A 60 -0.44 7.33 17.66
N ASN A 61 -1.18 6.53 18.46
CA ASN A 61 -1.97 6.99 19.57
C ASN A 61 -1.36 6.56 20.89
N MET A 62 -0.33 7.22 21.31
CA MET A 62 0.28 6.98 22.61
C MET A 62 -0.11 8.10 23.62
N PRO A 63 -0.17 7.80 24.95
CA PRO A 63 -0.33 8.81 25.98
C PRO A 63 0.79 9.87 25.92
N GLU A 64 0.47 11.09 26.32
CA GLU A 64 1.39 12.24 26.39
C GLU A 64 1.82 12.78 25.02
N GLU A 65 2.29 11.95 24.09
CA GLU A 65 2.77 12.37 22.78
C GLU A 65 2.31 11.44 21.64
N SER A 66 1.86 12.02 20.54
CA SER A 66 1.54 11.28 19.33
C SER A 66 2.79 10.68 18.68
N GLY A 67 2.68 9.47 18.11
CA GLY A 67 3.75 8.85 17.32
C GLY A 67 4.24 9.71 16.15
N PHE A 68 3.42 10.64 15.65
CA PHE A 68 3.85 11.60 14.63
C PHE A 68 4.95 12.55 15.12
N ASN A 69 5.03 12.83 16.43
CA ASN A 69 6.14 13.61 16.98
C ASN A 69 7.46 12.86 16.87
N LEU A 70 7.43 11.55 17.13
CA LEU A 70 8.62 10.70 16.95
C LEU A 70 9.04 10.61 15.47
N VAL A 71 8.08 10.50 14.55
CA VAL A 71 8.37 10.55 13.10
C VAL A 71 9.07 11.85 12.72
N GLU A 72 8.64 13.00 13.27
CA GLU A 72 9.29 14.29 13.01
C GLU A 72 10.73 14.32 13.51
N ILE A 73 10.98 13.79 14.72
CA ILE A 73 12.33 13.66 15.29
C ILE A 73 13.19 12.74 14.39
N ILE A 74 12.66 11.58 14.00
CA ILE A 74 13.37 10.62 13.13
C ILE A 74 13.71 11.26 11.79
N ASN A 75 12.78 11.91 11.13
CA ASN A 75 13.01 12.55 9.83
C ASN A 75 14.07 13.65 9.89
N ARG A 76 14.17 14.37 11.03
CA ARG A 76 15.14 15.45 11.23
C ARG A 76 16.52 14.93 11.61
N ASP A 77 16.59 14.03 12.57
CA ASP A 77 17.85 13.66 13.26
C ASP A 77 18.38 12.28 12.82
N TYR A 78 17.53 11.40 12.27
CA TYR A 78 17.84 10.02 11.86
C TYR A 78 17.28 9.68 10.48
N PRO A 79 17.60 10.43 9.41
CA PRO A 79 16.92 10.34 8.10
C PRO A 79 17.07 8.98 7.40
N ASP A 80 18.05 8.18 7.80
CA ASP A 80 18.24 6.82 7.26
C ASP A 80 17.29 5.78 7.88
N VAL A 81 16.63 6.12 9.00
CA VAL A 81 15.65 5.23 9.66
C VAL A 81 14.32 5.30 8.92
N LYS A 82 13.92 4.20 8.31
CA LYS A 82 12.58 4.09 7.70
C LYS A 82 11.52 4.09 8.79
N THR A 83 10.32 4.57 8.46
CA THR A 83 9.21 4.62 9.40
C THR A 83 7.94 3.98 8.81
N ALA A 84 7.22 3.21 9.63
CA ALA A 84 5.85 2.80 9.41
C ALA A 84 5.04 3.11 10.67
N MET A 85 3.79 3.51 10.48
CA MET A 85 2.89 3.76 11.60
C MET A 85 1.95 2.56 11.80
N ILE A 86 1.47 2.41 13.03
CA ILE A 86 0.45 1.42 13.38
C ILE A 86 -0.66 2.10 14.18
N THR A 87 -1.92 1.68 14.00
CA THR A 87 -3.05 2.27 14.73
C THR A 87 -4.23 1.30 14.87
N ALA A 88 -5.01 1.45 15.93
CA ALA A 88 -6.31 0.79 16.06
C ALA A 88 -7.48 1.60 15.48
N TYR A 89 -7.23 2.85 15.07
CA TYR A 89 -8.24 3.79 14.62
C TYR A 89 -8.30 3.91 13.09
N LYS A 90 -9.25 4.71 12.60
CA LYS A 90 -9.44 4.98 11.17
C LYS A 90 -8.25 5.71 10.59
N VAL A 91 -7.64 5.14 9.55
CA VAL A 91 -6.47 5.74 8.89
C VAL A 91 -6.83 7.07 8.23
N GLU A 92 -8.07 7.21 7.77
CA GLU A 92 -8.58 8.43 7.15
C GLU A 92 -8.45 9.66 8.04
N ASP A 93 -8.50 9.49 9.36
CA ASP A 93 -8.36 10.59 10.34
C ASP A 93 -6.92 11.13 10.39
N TYR A 94 -5.95 10.36 9.90
CA TYR A 94 -4.51 10.68 9.95
C TYR A 94 -3.89 11.04 8.60
N LEU A 95 -4.61 10.90 7.48
CA LEU A 95 -4.06 11.10 6.12
C LEU A 95 -3.36 12.46 5.94
N ARG A 96 -3.91 13.51 6.53
CA ARG A 96 -3.31 14.83 6.48
C ARG A 96 -1.94 14.86 7.19
N LEU A 97 -1.88 14.36 8.42
CA LEU A 97 -0.64 14.30 9.21
C LEU A 97 0.37 13.37 8.53
N ALA A 98 -0.08 12.23 8.02
CA ALA A 98 0.76 11.30 7.28
C ALA A 98 1.43 11.98 6.08
N ARG A 99 0.66 12.74 5.29
CA ARG A 99 1.19 13.52 4.16
C ARG A 99 2.17 14.61 4.61
N GLU A 100 1.82 15.39 5.65
CA GLU A 100 2.66 16.47 6.17
C GLU A 100 3.98 15.96 6.76
N LYS A 101 3.97 14.76 7.38
CA LYS A 101 5.15 14.15 8.01
C LYS A 101 5.87 13.10 7.14
N GLY A 102 5.42 12.91 5.90
CA GLY A 102 6.05 11.98 4.96
C GLY A 102 5.84 10.50 5.26
N VAL A 103 4.81 10.15 6.05
CA VAL A 103 4.43 8.76 6.33
C VAL A 103 3.53 8.24 5.22
N SER A 104 3.76 7.03 4.77
CA SER A 104 3.01 6.43 3.66
C SER A 104 2.58 4.98 3.91
N ASN A 105 3.06 4.37 4.98
CA ASN A 105 2.67 3.05 5.41
C ASN A 105 2.02 3.12 6.79
N ILE A 106 0.71 2.91 6.83
CA ILE A 106 -0.08 2.90 8.08
C ILE A 106 -0.77 1.55 8.18
N ILE A 107 -0.28 0.73 9.10
CA ILE A 107 -0.78 -0.60 9.42
C ILE A 107 -1.95 -0.44 10.39
N VAL A 108 -2.97 -1.27 10.27
CA VAL A 108 -4.10 -1.29 11.21
C VAL A 108 -3.98 -2.48 12.16
N LYS A 109 -4.22 -2.23 13.45
CA LYS A 109 -4.33 -3.26 14.49
C LYS A 109 -5.66 -4.00 14.31
N THR A 110 -5.71 -4.97 13.40
CA THR A 110 -6.90 -5.81 13.12
C THR A 110 -7.10 -6.90 14.20
N ALA A 111 -8.28 -7.50 14.23
CA ALA A 111 -8.59 -8.65 15.08
C ALA A 111 -9.06 -9.85 14.22
N PRO A 112 -8.26 -10.95 14.13
CA PRO A 112 -6.91 -11.10 14.64
C PRO A 112 -5.91 -10.14 13.97
N PHE A 113 -4.74 -9.92 14.59
CA PHE A 113 -3.71 -9.08 14.00
C PHE A 113 -3.11 -9.75 12.75
N ASN A 114 -2.99 -8.98 11.65
CA ASN A 114 -2.47 -9.47 10.39
C ASN A 114 -0.94 -9.36 10.35
N PHE A 115 -0.26 -10.41 10.76
CA PHE A 115 1.19 -10.48 10.76
C PHE A 115 1.81 -10.59 9.36
N ASP A 116 1.08 -11.11 8.37
CA ASP A 116 1.56 -11.19 7.00
C ASP A 116 1.64 -9.79 6.37
N GLU A 117 0.66 -8.92 6.66
CA GLU A 117 0.74 -7.50 6.26
C GLU A 117 1.92 -6.78 6.90
N LEU A 118 2.12 -6.97 8.21
CA LEU A 118 3.29 -6.42 8.90
C LEU A 118 4.59 -6.88 8.23
N SER A 119 4.69 -8.17 7.91
CA SER A 119 5.85 -8.74 7.23
C SER A 119 6.09 -8.09 5.87
N ASN A 120 5.05 -7.95 5.06
CA ASN A 120 5.13 -7.35 3.73
C ASN A 120 5.59 -5.87 3.80
N VAL A 121 5.08 -5.10 4.77
CA VAL A 121 5.53 -3.72 4.99
C VAL A 121 7.02 -3.68 5.38
N ILE A 122 7.44 -4.53 6.31
CA ILE A 122 8.84 -4.60 6.73
C ILE A 122 9.76 -4.99 5.57
N HIS A 123 9.40 -6.04 4.82
CA HIS A 123 10.17 -6.47 3.65
C HIS A 123 10.26 -5.35 2.60
N GLY A 124 9.13 -4.73 2.27
CA GLY A 124 9.09 -3.64 1.30
C GLY A 124 9.90 -2.41 1.70
N LEU A 125 9.97 -2.09 3.00
CA LEU A 125 10.76 -0.96 3.48
C LEU A 125 12.25 -1.28 3.59
N LEU A 126 12.62 -2.50 3.98
CA LEU A 126 14.02 -2.89 4.15
C LEU A 126 14.69 -3.31 2.83
N MET A 127 13.97 -3.99 1.96
CA MET A 127 14.48 -4.53 0.69
C MET A 127 13.51 -4.21 -0.48
N PRO A 128 13.35 -2.93 -0.83
CA PRO A 128 12.32 -2.51 -1.79
C PRO A 128 12.50 -3.12 -3.18
N ASP A 129 13.72 -3.28 -3.67
CA ASP A 129 13.96 -3.83 -5.00
C ASP A 129 13.53 -5.30 -5.15
N GLU A 130 13.46 -6.06 -4.04
CA GLU A 130 13.10 -7.48 -4.06
C GLU A 130 11.62 -7.72 -3.72
N PHE A 131 11.03 -6.92 -2.83
CA PHE A 131 9.75 -7.24 -2.19
C PHE A 131 8.62 -6.26 -2.47
N LEU A 132 8.85 -5.14 -3.15
CA LEU A 132 7.77 -4.20 -3.40
C LEU A 132 6.90 -4.61 -4.58
N PHE A 133 7.53 -4.89 -5.72
CA PHE A 133 6.81 -5.11 -6.97
C PHE A 133 6.50 -6.59 -7.20
N GLY A 134 5.37 -6.81 -7.83
CA GLY A 134 4.91 -8.13 -8.20
C GLY A 134 3.91 -8.76 -7.24
N LEU A 135 2.78 -9.15 -7.78
CA LEU A 135 1.68 -9.75 -7.03
C LEU A 135 2.06 -11.02 -6.26
N HIS A 136 3.12 -11.73 -6.68
CA HIS A 136 3.65 -12.91 -6.00
C HIS A 136 4.17 -12.64 -4.58
N ASN A 137 4.49 -11.38 -4.23
CA ASN A 137 4.89 -11.00 -2.87
C ASN A 137 3.72 -10.96 -1.88
N TYR A 138 2.50 -10.96 -2.39
CA TYR A 138 1.27 -10.75 -1.60
C TYR A 138 0.35 -11.99 -1.59
N LEU A 139 0.65 -13.00 -2.39
CA LEU A 139 -0.06 -14.26 -2.46
C LEU A 139 0.86 -15.42 -2.07
N ASP A 140 0.28 -16.61 -1.84
CA ASP A 140 1.07 -17.80 -1.58
C ASP A 140 2.03 -18.11 -2.73
N LYS A 141 3.25 -18.55 -2.41
CA LYS A 141 4.33 -18.78 -3.38
C LYS A 141 3.97 -19.76 -4.52
N GLU A 142 3.02 -20.65 -4.29
CA GLU A 142 2.56 -21.62 -5.27
C GLU A 142 1.39 -21.12 -6.12
N THR A 143 0.94 -19.87 -5.90
CA THR A 143 -0.17 -19.28 -6.63
C THR A 143 0.18 -19.09 -8.11
N ASN A 144 -0.63 -19.66 -8.97
CA ASN A 144 -0.50 -19.44 -10.42
C ASN A 144 -1.06 -18.06 -10.78
N LEU A 145 -0.22 -17.20 -11.37
CA LEU A 145 -0.60 -15.88 -11.83
C LEU A 145 -1.00 -15.91 -13.30
N LEU A 146 -2.13 -15.31 -13.60
CA LEU A 146 -2.64 -15.08 -14.95
C LEU A 146 -2.33 -13.65 -15.36
N HIS A 147 -1.98 -13.46 -16.64
CA HIS A 147 -1.51 -12.17 -17.15
C HIS A 147 -2.30 -11.73 -18.37
N HIS A 148 -2.64 -10.43 -18.40
CA HIS A 148 -3.27 -9.75 -19.52
C HIS A 148 -2.61 -8.40 -19.76
N THR A 149 -2.87 -7.84 -20.94
CA THR A 149 -2.45 -6.49 -21.29
C THR A 149 -3.65 -5.66 -21.75
N VAL A 150 -3.61 -4.38 -21.46
CA VAL A 150 -4.51 -3.37 -22.02
C VAL A 150 -3.66 -2.46 -22.90
N ASP A 151 -3.86 -2.57 -24.22
CA ASP A 151 -3.14 -1.84 -25.26
C ASP A 151 -4.04 -0.93 -26.10
N ASN A 152 -5.36 -1.00 -25.89
CA ASN A 152 -6.39 -0.19 -26.52
C ASN A 152 -7.66 -0.13 -25.66
N SER A 153 -8.63 0.69 -26.06
CA SER A 153 -9.90 0.86 -25.31
C SER A 153 -10.74 -0.42 -25.26
N ASP A 154 -10.74 -1.25 -26.32
CA ASP A 154 -11.55 -2.48 -26.37
C ASP A 154 -11.02 -3.56 -25.42
N SER A 155 -9.70 -3.59 -25.19
CA SER A 155 -9.07 -4.55 -24.29
C SER A 155 -9.48 -4.35 -22.81
N ILE A 156 -9.90 -3.13 -22.43
CA ILE A 156 -10.43 -2.86 -21.10
C ILE A 156 -11.65 -3.74 -20.80
N SER A 157 -12.64 -3.71 -21.71
CA SER A 157 -13.91 -4.46 -21.54
C SER A 157 -13.66 -5.97 -21.48
N LYS A 158 -12.70 -6.49 -22.28
CA LYS A 158 -12.32 -7.91 -22.26
C LYS A 158 -11.74 -8.32 -20.92
N VAL A 159 -10.76 -7.56 -20.43
CA VAL A 159 -10.11 -7.85 -19.14
C VAL A 159 -11.10 -7.72 -17.99
N GLN A 160 -11.98 -6.71 -18.00
CA GLN A 160 -13.02 -6.57 -16.99
C GLN A 160 -13.97 -7.77 -16.96
N SER A 161 -14.39 -8.28 -18.14
CA SER A 161 -15.25 -9.47 -18.22
C SER A 161 -14.57 -10.71 -17.62
N ILE A 162 -13.29 -10.91 -17.90
CA ILE A 162 -12.50 -12.03 -17.37
C ILE A 162 -12.38 -11.93 -15.83
N LEU A 163 -12.03 -10.76 -15.32
CA LEU A 163 -11.90 -10.56 -13.87
C LEU A 163 -13.26 -10.67 -13.16
N ARG A 164 -14.33 -10.17 -13.78
CA ARG A 164 -15.70 -10.31 -13.26
C ARG A 164 -16.12 -11.79 -13.18
N GLU A 165 -15.85 -12.58 -14.18
CA GLU A 165 -16.14 -14.03 -14.19
C GLU A 165 -15.29 -14.76 -13.11
N CYS A 166 -14.03 -14.40 -12.93
CA CYS A 166 -13.19 -14.90 -11.85
C CYS A 166 -13.81 -14.60 -10.48
N MET A 167 -14.23 -13.36 -10.22
CA MET A 167 -14.86 -12.98 -8.95
C MET A 167 -16.16 -13.71 -8.67
N ILE A 168 -16.97 -13.93 -9.69
CA ILE A 168 -18.22 -14.73 -9.59
C ILE A 168 -17.88 -16.19 -9.26
N THR A 169 -16.87 -16.78 -9.92
CA THR A 169 -16.44 -18.15 -9.68
C THR A 169 -15.90 -18.35 -8.26
N LEU A 170 -15.23 -17.35 -7.72
CA LEU A 170 -14.76 -17.30 -6.33
C LEU A 170 -15.87 -16.97 -5.32
N ASN A 171 -17.11 -16.76 -5.79
CA ASN A 171 -18.28 -16.41 -4.98
C ASN A 171 -18.06 -15.16 -4.11
N LEU A 172 -17.34 -14.16 -4.63
CA LEU A 172 -17.10 -12.90 -3.92
C LEU A 172 -18.38 -12.09 -3.79
N ALA A 173 -18.54 -11.44 -2.64
CA ALA A 173 -19.58 -10.43 -2.45
C ALA A 173 -19.24 -9.15 -3.23
N ASN A 174 -20.30 -8.37 -3.58
CA ASN A 174 -20.14 -7.02 -4.15
C ASN A 174 -19.32 -6.96 -5.46
N VAL A 175 -19.42 -7.97 -6.32
CA VAL A 175 -18.67 -8.07 -7.60
C VAL A 175 -18.79 -6.78 -8.43
N GLU A 176 -19.94 -6.11 -8.43
CA GLU A 176 -20.14 -4.87 -9.18
C GLU A 176 -19.30 -3.70 -8.62
N LEU A 177 -19.24 -3.58 -7.29
CA LEU A 177 -18.37 -2.56 -6.65
C LEU A 177 -16.88 -2.87 -6.88
N LEU A 178 -16.48 -4.13 -6.76
CA LEU A 178 -15.12 -4.56 -7.08
C LEU A 178 -14.74 -4.26 -8.53
N SER A 179 -15.69 -4.48 -9.46
CA SER A 179 -15.47 -4.14 -10.88
C SER A 179 -15.26 -2.64 -11.10
N ILE A 180 -15.93 -1.77 -10.31
CA ILE A 180 -15.69 -0.32 -10.34
C ILE A 180 -14.27 0.00 -9.84
N ALA A 181 -13.83 -0.58 -8.73
CA ALA A 181 -12.47 -0.36 -8.21
C ALA A 181 -11.39 -0.77 -9.22
N ILE A 182 -11.58 -1.93 -9.86
CA ILE A 182 -10.68 -2.43 -10.91
C ILE A 182 -10.66 -1.48 -12.12
N LEU A 183 -11.83 -1.01 -12.56
CA LEU A 183 -11.93 -0.04 -13.66
C LEU A 183 -11.21 1.27 -13.34
N GLU A 184 -11.37 1.79 -12.12
CA GLU A 184 -10.65 2.99 -11.69
C GLU A 184 -9.12 2.80 -11.73
N ALA A 185 -8.61 1.65 -11.29
CA ALA A 185 -7.18 1.35 -11.36
C ALA A 185 -6.68 1.28 -12.82
N ILE A 186 -7.42 0.59 -13.70
CA ILE A 186 -7.08 0.49 -15.14
C ILE A 186 -7.13 1.87 -15.80
N THR A 187 -8.17 2.67 -15.53
CA THR A 187 -8.30 4.02 -16.12
C THR A 187 -7.24 4.98 -15.61
N ASN A 188 -6.79 4.86 -14.35
CA ASN A 188 -5.68 5.63 -13.85
C ASN A 188 -4.39 5.28 -14.62
N ALA A 189 -4.09 4.01 -14.80
CA ALA A 189 -2.92 3.55 -15.55
C ALA A 189 -2.97 3.95 -17.04
N LEU A 190 -4.16 3.91 -17.65
CA LEU A 190 -4.32 4.15 -19.09
C LEU A 190 -4.37 5.65 -19.45
N TYR A 191 -5.11 6.47 -18.69
CA TYR A 191 -5.39 7.86 -19.06
C TYR A 191 -4.60 8.89 -18.25
N HIS A 192 -4.16 8.53 -17.04
CA HIS A 192 -3.51 9.48 -16.15
C HIS A 192 -2.01 9.25 -16.02
N ALA A 193 -1.52 8.05 -16.30
CA ALA A 193 -0.10 7.73 -16.24
C ALA A 193 0.70 8.26 -17.46
N PRO A 194 0.27 8.09 -18.73
CA PRO A 194 1.04 8.57 -19.88
C PRO A 194 1.11 10.11 -19.96
N ARG A 195 2.31 10.62 -20.28
CA ARG A 195 2.57 12.06 -20.43
C ARG A 195 3.08 12.37 -21.84
N SER A 196 2.70 13.51 -22.37
CA SER A 196 3.30 14.10 -23.57
C SER A 196 4.66 14.73 -23.25
N GLY A 197 5.47 15.01 -24.28
CA GLY A 197 6.79 15.62 -24.11
C GLY A 197 6.85 16.96 -23.36
N GLY A 198 5.70 17.55 -23.01
CA GLY A 198 5.58 18.75 -22.16
C GLY A 198 5.06 18.45 -20.74
N GLY A 199 5.00 17.18 -20.31
CA GLY A 199 4.51 16.78 -18.98
C GLY A 199 2.98 16.80 -18.80
N GLN A 200 2.22 17.18 -19.85
CA GLN A 200 0.76 17.17 -19.83
C GLN A 200 0.23 15.75 -20.04
N LYS A 201 -1.00 15.50 -19.58
CA LYS A 201 -1.69 14.24 -19.85
C LYS A 201 -1.77 13.99 -21.37
N LYS A 202 -1.38 12.81 -21.81
CA LYS A 202 -1.40 12.42 -23.24
C LYS A 202 -2.81 12.11 -23.72
N TYR A 203 -3.64 11.53 -22.85
CA TYR A 203 -5.00 11.08 -23.16
C TYR A 203 -6.02 11.72 -22.23
N GLU A 204 -7.17 12.12 -22.76
CA GLU A 204 -8.32 12.50 -21.95
C GLU A 204 -9.10 11.25 -21.50
N ARG A 205 -9.64 11.27 -20.29
CA ARG A 205 -10.44 10.15 -19.76
C ARG A 205 -11.65 9.87 -20.66
N GLY A 206 -11.76 8.62 -21.12
CA GLY A 206 -12.82 8.18 -22.02
C GLY A 206 -12.54 8.41 -23.51
N ALA A 207 -11.37 8.95 -23.87
CA ALA A 207 -10.95 9.00 -25.26
C ALA A 207 -10.81 7.58 -25.83
N LEU A 208 -11.21 7.39 -27.06
CA LEU A 208 -10.95 6.14 -27.77
C LEU A 208 -9.47 6.05 -28.12
N ILE A 209 -8.84 4.97 -27.69
CA ILE A 209 -7.44 4.67 -27.97
C ILE A 209 -7.42 3.41 -28.81
N ASP A 210 -7.05 3.56 -30.09
CA ASP A 210 -6.96 2.43 -31.02
C ASP A 210 -5.76 1.53 -30.68
N LYS A 211 -4.64 2.15 -30.28
CA LYS A 211 -3.42 1.44 -29.90
C LYS A 211 -2.52 2.34 -29.05
N LEU A 212 -2.01 1.79 -27.94
CA LEU A 212 -0.96 2.41 -27.12
C LEU A 212 0.42 2.17 -27.69
N ASP A 213 1.34 3.08 -27.39
CA ASP A 213 2.76 2.82 -27.57
C ASP A 213 3.21 1.66 -26.67
N THR A 214 4.23 0.91 -27.07
CA THR A 214 4.70 -0.27 -26.32
C THR A 214 5.09 0.06 -24.88
N SER A 215 5.61 1.27 -24.65
CA SER A 215 5.96 1.80 -23.32
C SER A 215 4.76 2.24 -22.47
N GLU A 216 3.55 2.25 -23.03
CA GLU A 216 2.32 2.72 -22.36
C GLU A 216 1.34 1.56 -22.12
N VAL A 217 1.67 0.36 -22.59
CA VAL A 217 0.83 -0.83 -22.41
C VAL A 217 0.70 -1.11 -20.91
N VAL A 218 -0.56 -1.17 -20.45
CA VAL A 218 -0.88 -1.51 -19.06
C VAL A 218 -0.85 -3.03 -18.90
N LYS A 219 -0.08 -3.51 -17.91
CA LYS A 219 0.00 -4.94 -17.58
C LYS A 219 -0.94 -5.23 -16.41
N ILE A 220 -1.68 -6.32 -16.53
CA ILE A 220 -2.59 -6.80 -15.49
C ILE A 220 -2.21 -8.22 -15.14
N SER A 221 -1.99 -8.46 -13.86
CA SER A 221 -1.75 -9.79 -13.30
C SER A 221 -2.78 -10.07 -12.23
N TYR A 222 -3.31 -11.30 -12.17
CA TYR A 222 -4.21 -11.71 -11.11
C TYR A 222 -4.02 -13.18 -10.77
N GLY A 223 -4.37 -13.53 -9.55
CA GLY A 223 -4.33 -14.88 -9.02
C GLY A 223 -4.98 -14.93 -7.66
N TRP A 224 -5.26 -16.12 -7.16
CA TRP A 224 -5.86 -16.30 -5.85
C TRP A 224 -5.26 -17.48 -5.13
N ASP A 225 -5.18 -17.37 -3.83
CA ASP A 225 -4.80 -18.43 -2.90
C ASP A 225 -6.01 -18.87 -2.05
N ALA A 226 -5.80 -19.54 -0.95
CA ALA A 226 -6.85 -20.02 -0.05
C ALA A 226 -7.55 -18.88 0.73
N GLU A 227 -6.94 -17.70 0.80
CA GLU A 227 -7.41 -16.58 1.63
C GLU A 227 -7.90 -15.40 0.82
N LYS A 228 -7.28 -15.10 -0.34
CA LYS A 228 -7.54 -13.84 -1.06
C LYS A 228 -7.33 -13.94 -2.56
N LEU A 229 -8.05 -13.09 -3.29
CA LEU A 229 -7.79 -12.74 -4.67
C LEU A 229 -6.89 -11.51 -4.69
N GLY A 230 -5.84 -11.56 -5.48
CA GLY A 230 -4.98 -10.43 -5.78
C GLY A 230 -5.08 -10.01 -7.24
N ILE A 231 -5.11 -8.70 -7.49
CA ILE A 231 -5.11 -8.10 -8.83
C ILE A 231 -4.06 -6.99 -8.83
N SER A 232 -3.10 -7.05 -9.74
CA SER A 232 -2.08 -6.03 -9.96
C SER A 232 -2.29 -5.35 -11.30
N ILE A 233 -2.30 -4.04 -11.31
CA ILE A 233 -2.38 -3.18 -12.49
C ILE A 233 -1.11 -2.33 -12.54
N THR A 234 -0.30 -2.50 -13.59
CA THR A 234 1.00 -1.85 -13.72
C THR A 234 1.07 -0.99 -14.98
N ASP A 235 1.36 0.29 -14.81
CA ASP A 235 1.81 1.18 -15.87
C ASP A 235 3.33 1.32 -15.88
N GLN A 236 3.91 1.75 -17.00
CA GLN A 236 5.35 1.89 -17.19
C GLN A 236 5.82 3.35 -17.18
N SER A 237 5.11 4.25 -16.48
CA SER A 237 5.45 5.66 -16.45
C SER A 237 6.09 6.13 -15.14
N GLY A 238 5.63 5.60 -14.00
CA GLY A 238 6.09 6.04 -12.67
C GLY A 238 5.84 7.54 -12.41
N ASN A 239 4.80 8.12 -13.02
CA ASN A 239 4.48 9.55 -12.90
C ASN A 239 3.64 9.92 -11.68
N LEU A 240 3.24 8.94 -10.89
CA LEU A 240 2.52 9.15 -9.64
C LEU A 240 3.51 9.40 -8.51
N SER A 241 3.15 10.26 -7.56
CA SER A 241 3.91 10.42 -6.32
C SER A 241 3.09 9.97 -5.10
N ARG A 242 3.77 9.61 -4.04
CA ARG A 242 3.18 9.32 -2.73
C ARG A 242 2.29 10.49 -2.26
N ASN A 243 2.77 11.71 -2.41
CA ASN A 243 2.04 12.91 -2.01
C ASN A 243 0.75 13.11 -2.81
N ASP A 244 0.74 12.77 -4.11
CA ASP A 244 -0.47 12.83 -4.93
C ASP A 244 -1.53 11.84 -4.42
N VAL A 245 -1.14 10.60 -4.12
CA VAL A 245 -2.07 9.57 -3.60
C VAL A 245 -2.65 10.01 -2.26
N LEU A 246 -1.80 10.41 -1.30
CA LEU A 246 -2.26 10.87 0.02
C LEU A 246 -3.15 12.10 -0.08
N TYR A 247 -2.83 13.05 -0.97
CA TYR A 247 -3.67 14.22 -1.23
C TYR A 247 -5.08 13.83 -1.74
N TRP A 248 -5.15 12.91 -2.72
CA TRP A 248 -6.44 12.47 -3.25
C TRP A 248 -7.26 11.65 -2.24
N LEU A 249 -6.61 10.83 -1.41
CA LEU A 249 -7.27 10.13 -0.31
C LEU A 249 -7.82 11.13 0.71
N GLU A 250 -7.01 12.07 1.21
CA GLU A 250 -7.42 13.10 2.20
C GLU A 250 -8.58 13.95 1.70
N ARG A 251 -8.48 14.44 0.46
CA ARG A 251 -9.49 15.34 -0.14
C ARG A 251 -10.87 14.73 -0.16
N ASN A 252 -10.98 13.43 -0.46
CA ASN A 252 -12.26 12.76 -0.60
C ASN A 252 -12.90 12.37 0.74
N VAL A 253 -12.11 12.15 1.80
CA VAL A 253 -12.62 11.92 3.16
C VAL A 253 -13.42 13.11 3.68
N LYS A 254 -12.96 14.34 3.41
CA LYS A 254 -13.59 15.57 3.90
C LYS A 254 -14.91 15.93 3.20
N GLY A 255 -15.25 15.27 2.10
CA GLY A 255 -16.50 15.51 1.36
C GLY A 255 -16.67 16.95 0.83
N THR A 256 -15.61 17.75 0.80
CA THR A 256 -15.66 19.19 0.54
C THR A 256 -16.01 19.54 -0.92
N ASN A 257 -16.00 18.57 -1.84
CA ASN A 257 -16.29 18.80 -3.27
C ASN A 257 -17.16 17.69 -3.86
N ILE A 258 -18.44 17.65 -3.46
CA ILE A 258 -19.44 16.70 -4.01
C ILE A 258 -19.61 16.85 -5.53
N LEU A 259 -19.28 17.99 -6.10
CA LEU A 259 -19.43 18.29 -7.53
C LEU A 259 -18.19 17.94 -8.37
N ASP A 260 -17.04 17.68 -7.75
CA ASP A 260 -15.80 17.38 -8.48
C ASP A 260 -15.72 15.86 -8.72
N THR A 261 -15.91 15.44 -9.96
CA THR A 261 -15.84 14.03 -10.38
C THR A 261 -14.42 13.52 -10.55
N SER A 262 -13.41 14.42 -10.51
CA SER A 262 -12.01 14.06 -10.67
C SER A 262 -11.35 13.68 -9.35
N GLY A 263 -10.44 12.69 -9.37
CA GLY A 263 -9.61 12.31 -8.22
C GLY A 263 -10.27 11.43 -7.16
N ARG A 264 -11.46 10.89 -7.41
CA ARG A 264 -12.13 9.95 -6.49
C ARG A 264 -11.64 8.50 -6.59
N GLY A 265 -10.90 8.16 -7.64
CA GLY A 265 -10.52 6.78 -7.95
C GLY A 265 -9.77 6.09 -6.82
N PHE A 266 -8.74 6.74 -6.24
CA PHE A 266 -7.98 6.15 -5.13
C PHE A 266 -8.83 5.95 -3.87
N TYR A 267 -9.69 6.91 -3.55
CA TYR A 267 -10.59 6.79 -2.41
C TYR A 267 -11.64 5.69 -2.61
N LEU A 268 -12.23 5.58 -3.81
CA LEU A 268 -13.16 4.50 -4.15
C LEU A 268 -12.47 3.13 -4.06
N MET A 269 -11.28 2.97 -4.65
CA MET A 269 -10.50 1.74 -4.51
C MET A 269 -10.27 1.41 -3.03
N HIS A 270 -9.78 2.36 -2.24
CA HIS A 270 -9.53 2.16 -0.81
C HIS A 270 -10.79 1.77 -0.03
N CYS A 271 -11.95 2.38 -0.32
CA CYS A 271 -13.20 2.03 0.33
C CYS A 271 -13.74 0.64 -0.05
N ILE A 272 -13.53 0.20 -1.30
CA ILE A 272 -14.13 -1.01 -1.85
C ILE A 272 -13.29 -2.25 -1.53
N VAL A 273 -11.99 -2.24 -1.84
CA VAL A 273 -11.12 -3.43 -1.64
C VAL A 273 -10.69 -3.58 -0.19
N ASP A 274 -10.26 -4.75 0.22
CA ASP A 274 -9.77 -4.98 1.58
C ASP A 274 -8.41 -4.34 1.78
N ARG A 275 -7.51 -4.42 0.79
CA ARG A 275 -6.19 -3.79 0.83
C ARG A 275 -5.88 -3.14 -0.51
N LEU A 276 -5.50 -1.87 -0.43
CA LEU A 276 -4.96 -1.09 -1.54
C LEU A 276 -3.48 -0.85 -1.29
N ILE A 277 -2.63 -1.35 -2.20
CA ILE A 277 -1.19 -1.16 -2.14
C ILE A 277 -0.76 -0.45 -3.41
N ILE A 278 0.04 0.58 -3.28
CA ILE A 278 0.53 1.38 -4.41
C ILE A 278 2.05 1.42 -4.34
N ASN A 279 2.70 0.80 -5.31
CA ASN A 279 4.14 0.76 -5.44
C ASN A 279 4.57 1.66 -6.59
N ILE A 280 5.45 2.60 -6.33
CA ILE A 280 5.90 3.61 -7.28
C ILE A 280 7.41 3.53 -7.41
N LYS A 281 7.89 3.31 -8.61
CA LYS A 281 9.29 3.52 -8.99
C LYS A 281 9.31 4.72 -9.91
N GLN A 282 9.84 5.83 -9.40
CA GLN A 282 9.78 7.12 -10.08
C GLN A 282 10.34 7.05 -11.50
N GLU A 283 9.63 7.64 -12.46
CA GLU A 283 9.98 7.67 -13.89
C GLU A 283 10.11 6.28 -14.56
N GLN A 284 9.70 5.20 -13.89
CA GLN A 284 9.80 3.84 -14.42
C GLN A 284 8.46 3.12 -14.44
N MET A 285 7.79 2.99 -13.29
CA MET A 285 6.54 2.24 -13.22
C MET A 285 5.72 2.58 -11.98
N THR A 286 4.41 2.42 -12.10
CA THR A 286 3.49 2.37 -10.97
C THR A 286 2.74 1.05 -10.99
N GLU A 287 2.65 0.37 -9.86
CA GLU A 287 1.87 -0.83 -9.66
C GLU A 287 0.81 -0.58 -8.59
N ILE A 288 -0.46 -0.77 -8.94
CA ILE A 288 -1.60 -0.74 -8.02
C ILE A 288 -2.02 -2.18 -7.77
N ILE A 289 -1.97 -2.61 -6.52
CA ILE A 289 -2.39 -3.95 -6.10
C ILE A 289 -3.66 -3.84 -5.28
N LEU A 290 -4.67 -4.60 -5.70
CA LEU A 290 -5.96 -4.76 -5.03
C LEU A 290 -6.02 -6.16 -4.44
N LEU A 291 -6.11 -6.27 -3.10
CA LEU A 291 -6.34 -7.56 -2.44
C LEU A 291 -7.77 -7.60 -1.91
N ILE A 292 -8.44 -8.71 -2.18
CA ILE A 292 -9.82 -8.99 -1.78
C ILE A 292 -9.83 -10.32 -1.02
N TYR A 293 -10.16 -10.29 0.27
CA TYR A 293 -10.22 -11.49 1.07
C TYR A 293 -11.47 -12.33 0.73
N LEU A 294 -11.28 -13.63 0.58
CA LEU A 294 -12.37 -14.58 0.27
C LEU A 294 -13.28 -14.82 1.48
N LYS A 295 -12.82 -14.45 2.67
CA LYS A 295 -13.55 -14.53 3.93
C LYS A 295 -13.24 -13.31 4.78
N ASP A 296 -14.18 -12.90 5.62
CA ASP A 296 -13.97 -11.86 6.64
C ASP A 296 -13.05 -12.38 7.77
N THR A 297 -11.77 -12.47 7.47
CA THR A 297 -10.77 -13.02 8.40
C THR A 297 -10.28 -11.93 9.38
N TYR A 298 -10.14 -10.69 8.91
CA TYR A 298 -9.57 -9.59 9.68
C TYR A 298 -10.57 -8.47 9.87
N SER A 299 -11.06 -8.29 11.10
CA SER A 299 -11.92 -7.16 11.44
C SER A 299 -11.10 -5.95 11.86
N GLY A 300 -11.50 -4.76 11.41
CA GLY A 300 -10.82 -3.50 11.69
C GLY A 300 -10.98 -2.48 10.58
N HIS A 301 -10.20 -1.40 10.69
CA HIS A 301 -10.14 -0.37 9.65
C HIS A 301 -9.25 -0.80 8.50
N LYS A 302 -9.29 -0.07 7.39
CA LYS A 302 -8.45 -0.36 6.22
C LYS A 302 -7.11 0.38 6.32
N PRO A 303 -5.99 -0.31 6.08
CA PRO A 303 -4.66 0.29 6.07
C PRO A 303 -4.39 1.10 4.79
N VAL A 304 -3.33 1.87 4.80
CA VAL A 304 -2.79 2.56 3.62
C VAL A 304 -1.34 2.15 3.42
N TYR A 305 -1.02 1.67 2.21
CA TYR A 305 0.32 1.25 1.82
C TYR A 305 0.71 1.92 0.51
N ILE A 306 1.62 2.91 0.61
CA ILE A 306 2.14 3.64 -0.54
C ILE A 306 3.66 3.62 -0.45
N ASN A 307 4.29 2.89 -1.35
CA ASN A 307 5.73 2.71 -1.40
C ASN A 307 6.28 3.47 -2.60
N GLU A 308 7.29 4.29 -2.39
CA GLU A 308 7.95 5.10 -3.41
C GLU A 308 9.47 4.95 -3.29
N ILE A 309 10.13 4.56 -4.40
CA ILE A 309 11.57 4.37 -4.53
C ILE A 309 12.14 5.04 -5.78
#